data_3b53a1f2a6d0eae69c94927e4265314b
#
_entry.id   3b53a1f2a6d0eae69c94927e4265314b
#
_cell.length_a   1.000
_cell.length_b   1.000
_cell.length_c   1.000
_cell.angle_alpha   90.00
_cell.angle_beta   90.00
_cell.angle_gamma   90.00
#
_symmetry.space_group_name_H-M   'P 1'
#
loop_
_entity.id
_entity.type
_entity.pdbx_description
1 polymer ?
#
loop_
_entity_poly.entity_id
_entity_poly.type
_entity_poly.pdbx_seq_one_letter_code
_entity_poly.pdbx_strand_id
1 'polypeptide(L)'
;MLDIAINHIEELKKAMTRTWFQEKYKFYNYDEYYRDLNIEDETWNVHQFVSLDKDGNVIGYIDYSVNRQTYNCSNLGIINFSDNKIIFGMDVGQVLRDIFEKFKFNKLAFSVVIGNPIEKSYDKMISKYGGRIVGIYEKETKLIDGEYYDVKLYEITRESYLESKK
;
A
#
# COMPACT_ATOMS: atom_id res chain seq x y z
N MET A 1 -3.48 10.39 11.31
CA MET A 1 -3.64 11.55 10.39
C MET A 1 -2.67 11.38 9.23
N LEU A 2 -3.14 11.56 8.00
CA LEU A 2 -2.33 11.38 6.79
C LEU A 2 -1.51 12.67 6.52
N ASP A 3 -0.20 12.52 6.26
CA ASP A 3 0.68 13.60 5.81
C ASP A 3 1.62 13.11 4.70
N ILE A 4 2.26 14.03 3.98
CA ILE A 4 3.16 13.72 2.86
C ILE A 4 4.47 13.15 3.41
N ALA A 5 4.94 12.03 2.84
CA ALA A 5 6.11 11.31 3.37
C ALA A 5 7.40 12.12 3.39
N ILE A 6 7.59 13.05 2.45
CA ILE A 6 8.79 13.92 2.39
C ILE A 6 8.98 14.79 3.63
N ASN A 7 7.90 15.11 4.34
CA ASN A 7 7.97 15.88 5.59
C ASN A 7 8.50 15.05 6.77
N HIS A 8 8.60 13.72 6.61
CA HIS A 8 8.89 12.76 7.68
C HIS A 8 9.96 11.73 7.28
N ILE A 9 10.92 12.13 6.43
CA ILE A 9 11.92 11.20 5.85
C ILE A 9 12.68 10.43 6.91
N GLU A 10 13.22 11.14 7.91
CA GLU A 10 14.07 10.53 8.93
C GLU A 10 13.30 9.55 9.84
N GLU A 11 12.09 9.93 10.27
CA GLU A 11 11.23 9.08 11.07
C GLU A 11 10.78 7.85 10.28
N LEU A 12 10.44 8.04 9.00
CA LEU A 12 10.00 6.97 8.13
C LEU A 12 11.12 5.97 7.84
N LYS A 13 12.32 6.43 7.49
CA LYS A 13 13.50 5.57 7.31
C LYS A 13 13.81 4.79 8.57
N LYS A 14 13.75 5.45 9.74
CA LYS A 14 13.94 4.79 11.03
C LYS A 14 12.86 3.73 11.32
N ALA A 15 11.60 4.00 10.96
CA ALA A 15 10.51 3.03 11.08
C ALA A 15 10.73 1.83 10.14
N MET A 16 11.13 2.07 8.90
CA MET A 16 11.45 1.03 7.91
C MET A 16 12.61 0.14 8.38
N THR A 17 13.71 0.72 8.86
CA THR A 17 14.87 -0.04 9.36
C THR A 17 14.48 -0.98 10.51
N ARG A 18 13.52 -0.58 11.33
CA ARG A 18 13.00 -1.45 12.42
C ARG A 18 12.23 -2.67 11.92
N THR A 19 11.76 -2.68 10.66
CA THR A 19 11.09 -3.85 10.08
C THR A 19 12.05 -4.94 9.65
N TRP A 20 13.32 -4.59 9.45
CA TRP A 20 14.34 -5.53 9.03
C TRP A 20 14.51 -6.64 10.06
N PHE A 21 14.75 -7.86 9.58
CA PHE A 21 14.92 -9.07 10.39
C PHE A 21 13.71 -9.47 11.26
N GLN A 22 12.54 -8.84 11.09
CA GLN A 22 11.32 -9.23 11.78
C GLN A 22 10.45 -10.11 10.89
N GLU A 23 10.11 -11.32 11.34
CA GLU A 23 9.31 -12.30 10.59
C GLU A 23 7.97 -11.73 10.09
N LYS A 24 7.30 -10.91 10.92
CA LYS A 24 6.02 -10.28 10.52
C LYS A 24 6.12 -9.34 9.33
N TYR A 25 7.33 -8.89 8.98
CA TYR A 25 7.59 -7.99 7.86
C TYR A 25 8.35 -8.64 6.71
N LYS A 26 8.53 -9.97 6.72
CA LYS A 26 9.26 -10.68 5.66
C LYS A 26 8.72 -10.42 4.25
N PHE A 27 7.44 -10.12 4.13
CA PHE A 27 6.77 -9.83 2.85
C PHE A 27 7.17 -8.47 2.24
N TYR A 28 7.92 -7.64 2.94
CA TYR A 28 8.46 -6.36 2.47
C TYR A 28 9.95 -6.40 2.22
N ASN A 29 10.62 -7.53 2.51
CA ASN A 29 12.07 -7.69 2.40
C ASN A 29 12.38 -8.80 1.39
N TYR A 30 13.30 -8.52 0.48
CA TYR A 30 13.78 -9.46 -0.53
C TYR A 30 15.00 -10.23 -0.02
N ASP A 31 15.34 -11.35 -0.67
CA ASP A 31 16.37 -12.27 -0.22
C ASP A 31 17.81 -11.73 -0.31
N GLU A 32 18.08 -10.85 -1.26
CA GLU A 32 19.45 -10.39 -1.52
C GLU A 32 19.88 -9.21 -0.67
N TYR A 33 18.94 -8.29 -0.36
CA TYR A 33 19.22 -7.11 0.48
C TYR A 33 17.94 -6.45 0.96
N TYR A 34 18.05 -5.70 2.04
CA TYR A 34 16.96 -4.87 2.53
C TYR A 34 16.80 -3.65 1.65
N ARG A 35 15.58 -3.46 1.18
CA ARG A 35 15.28 -2.36 0.28
C ARG A 35 15.15 -1.07 1.07
N ASP A 36 15.98 -0.10 0.72
CA ASP A 36 15.77 1.27 1.17
C ASP A 36 14.50 1.84 0.54
N LEU A 37 13.74 2.55 1.36
CA LEU A 37 12.59 3.29 0.89
C LEU A 37 13.05 4.57 0.20
N ASN A 38 12.79 4.67 -1.10
CA ASN A 38 13.03 5.90 -1.84
C ASN A 38 11.85 6.86 -1.64
N ILE A 39 12.11 8.07 -1.14
CA ILE A 39 11.12 9.14 -1.02
C ILE A 39 11.36 10.12 -2.16
N GLU A 40 10.40 10.24 -3.06
CA GLU A 40 10.47 11.12 -4.21
C GLU A 40 10.33 12.58 -3.81
N ASP A 41 11.13 13.45 -4.43
CA ASP A 41 11.09 14.89 -4.19
C ASP A 41 9.82 15.54 -4.78
N GLU A 42 9.21 14.88 -5.77
CA GLU A 42 8.02 15.36 -6.42
C GLU A 42 6.90 14.30 -6.35
N THR A 43 5.67 14.75 -6.29
CA THR A 43 4.48 13.88 -6.09
C THR A 43 3.62 13.74 -7.34
N TRP A 44 4.16 14.03 -8.54
CA TRP A 44 3.38 14.01 -9.77
C TRP A 44 2.96 12.59 -10.17
N ASN A 45 3.91 11.65 -10.19
CA ASN A 45 3.67 10.26 -10.59
C ASN A 45 3.67 9.27 -9.43
N VAL A 46 4.28 9.64 -8.31
CA VAL A 46 4.33 8.80 -7.11
C VAL A 46 3.77 9.59 -5.94
N HIS A 47 2.77 9.05 -5.30
CA HIS A 47 2.13 9.64 -4.13
C HIS A 47 2.54 8.82 -2.90
N GLN A 48 3.24 9.46 -1.96
CA GLN A 48 3.80 8.81 -0.77
C GLN A 48 3.33 9.54 0.48
N PHE A 49 2.80 8.80 1.43
CA PHE A 49 2.20 9.33 2.65
C PHE A 49 2.69 8.57 3.87
N VAL A 50 2.70 9.25 5.00
CA VAL A 50 2.79 8.65 6.32
C VAL A 50 1.45 8.74 7.03
N SER A 51 1.14 7.73 7.82
CA SER A 51 0.06 7.78 8.81
C SER A 51 0.67 8.15 10.15
N LEU A 52 0.09 9.17 10.78
CA LEU A 52 0.55 9.71 12.07
C LEU A 52 -0.47 9.38 13.16
N ASP A 53 0.01 9.04 14.35
CA ASP A 53 -0.85 8.96 15.54
C ASP A 53 -1.22 10.36 16.07
N LYS A 54 -1.92 10.40 17.21
CA LYS A 54 -2.34 11.66 17.86
C LYS A 54 -1.16 12.49 18.39
N ASP A 55 -0.03 11.86 18.62
CA ASP A 55 1.18 12.48 19.17
C ASP A 55 2.17 12.87 18.04
N GLY A 56 1.79 12.64 16.77
CA GLY A 56 2.59 12.97 15.59
C GLY A 56 3.63 11.92 15.21
N ASN A 57 3.61 10.74 15.83
CA ASN A 57 4.55 9.67 15.48
C ASN A 57 4.13 8.95 14.21
N VAL A 58 5.11 8.56 13.39
CA VAL A 58 4.88 7.74 12.18
C VAL A 58 4.49 6.32 12.59
N ILE A 59 3.25 5.94 12.27
CA ILE A 59 2.68 4.62 12.56
C ILE A 59 2.45 3.76 11.31
N GLY A 60 2.61 4.32 10.12
CA GLY A 60 2.47 3.58 8.87
C GLY A 60 2.89 4.38 7.66
N TYR A 61 3.00 3.68 6.54
CA TYR A 61 3.35 4.23 5.23
C TYR A 61 2.37 3.72 4.18
N ILE A 62 2.00 4.60 3.24
CA ILE A 62 1.09 4.30 2.14
C ILE A 62 1.63 4.98 0.89
N ASP A 63 1.73 4.25 -0.21
CA ASP A 63 2.11 4.83 -1.49
C ASP A 63 1.32 4.24 -2.65
N TYR A 64 1.32 4.94 -3.77
CA TYR A 64 0.85 4.46 -5.06
C TYR A 64 1.45 5.26 -6.19
N SER A 65 1.53 4.64 -7.37
CA SER A 65 1.99 5.26 -8.61
C SER A 65 0.82 5.65 -9.51
N VAL A 66 1.00 6.71 -10.32
CA VAL A 66 0.00 7.22 -11.26
C VAL A 66 0.55 7.20 -12.68
N ASN A 67 -0.15 6.54 -13.58
CA ASN A 67 0.06 6.69 -15.01
C ASN A 67 -0.86 7.82 -15.53
N ARG A 68 -0.27 8.95 -15.89
CA ARG A 68 -1.01 10.15 -16.32
C ARG A 68 -1.65 10.02 -17.70
N GLN A 69 -1.18 9.13 -18.55
CA GLN A 69 -1.80 8.88 -19.85
C GLN A 69 -3.13 8.13 -19.71
N THR A 70 -3.18 7.15 -18.82
CA THR A 70 -4.36 6.28 -18.64
C THR A 70 -5.23 6.69 -17.48
N TYR A 71 -4.75 7.59 -16.61
CA TYR A 71 -5.36 7.94 -15.33
C TYR A 71 -5.58 6.72 -14.41
N ASN A 72 -4.71 5.73 -14.53
CA ASN A 72 -4.70 4.56 -13.67
C ASN A 72 -3.66 4.69 -12.56
N CYS A 73 -4.05 4.26 -11.38
CA CYS A 73 -3.14 4.07 -10.25
C CYS A 73 -2.69 2.61 -10.16
N SER A 74 -1.47 2.40 -9.70
CA SER A 74 -0.89 1.06 -9.49
C SER A 74 0.04 1.06 -8.28
N ASN A 75 0.53 -0.14 -7.92
CA ASN A 75 1.55 -0.33 -6.89
C ASN A 75 1.15 0.23 -5.52
N LEU A 76 -0.11 0.05 -5.11
CA LEU A 76 -0.51 0.43 -3.75
C LEU A 76 0.31 -0.36 -2.74
N GLY A 77 1.23 0.33 -2.07
CA GLY A 77 2.02 -0.16 -0.96
C GLY A 77 1.42 0.28 0.37
N ILE A 78 1.31 -0.64 1.31
CA ILE A 78 0.75 -0.37 2.65
C ILE A 78 1.60 -1.09 3.70
N ILE A 79 2.20 -0.33 4.62
CA ILE A 79 2.95 -0.88 5.75
C ILE A 79 2.46 -0.24 7.03
N ASN A 80 1.98 -1.05 7.97
CA ASN A 80 1.64 -0.59 9.32
C ASN A 80 2.78 -0.94 10.28
N PHE A 81 3.41 0.07 10.87
CA PHE A 81 4.51 -0.08 11.84
C PHE A 81 4.02 -0.25 13.27
N SER A 82 2.72 -0.05 13.51
CA SER A 82 2.11 -0.08 14.84
C SER A 82 1.02 -1.13 14.94
N ASP A 83 0.53 -1.34 16.15
CA ASP A 83 -0.66 -2.16 16.40
C ASP A 83 -1.98 -1.36 16.25
N ASN A 84 -1.90 -0.06 15.96
CA ASN A 84 -3.06 0.81 15.79
C ASN A 84 -3.69 0.63 14.39
N LYS A 85 -4.51 -0.40 14.25
CA LYS A 85 -5.19 -0.74 13.00
C LYS A 85 -6.31 0.25 12.65
N ILE A 86 -6.86 0.95 13.62
CA ILE A 86 -8.02 1.84 13.41
C ILE A 86 -7.57 3.12 12.70
N ILE A 87 -6.62 3.86 13.28
CA ILE A 87 -6.14 5.11 12.69
C ILE A 87 -5.54 4.82 11.30
N PHE A 88 -4.68 3.82 11.20
CA PHE A 88 -4.08 3.45 9.94
C PHE A 88 -5.11 3.05 8.86
N GLY A 89 -6.12 2.26 9.24
CA GLY A 89 -7.21 1.89 8.34
C GLY A 89 -8.06 3.07 7.87
N MET A 90 -8.25 4.10 8.72
CA MET A 90 -8.92 5.34 8.35
C MET A 90 -8.11 6.12 7.31
N ASP A 91 -6.78 6.19 7.47
CA ASP A 91 -5.88 6.87 6.55
C ASP A 91 -5.80 6.15 5.19
N VAL A 92 -5.74 4.81 5.17
CA VAL A 92 -5.90 4.01 3.93
C VAL A 92 -7.23 4.32 3.24
N GLY A 93 -8.32 4.39 4.01
CA GLY A 93 -9.63 4.78 3.49
C GLY A 93 -9.65 6.20 2.93
N GLN A 94 -8.87 7.13 3.49
CA GLN A 94 -8.73 8.48 2.94
C GLN A 94 -7.99 8.47 1.61
N VAL A 95 -6.90 7.69 1.49
CA VAL A 95 -6.18 7.54 0.22
C VAL A 95 -7.10 7.01 -0.89
N LEU A 96 -7.93 6.01 -0.59
CA LEU A 96 -8.90 5.50 -1.58
C LEU A 96 -9.93 6.57 -1.99
N ARG A 97 -10.42 7.38 -1.05
CA ARG A 97 -11.31 8.51 -1.38
C ARG A 97 -10.59 9.52 -2.27
N ASP A 98 -9.36 9.85 -1.96
CA ASP A 98 -8.59 10.80 -2.76
C ASP A 98 -8.36 10.27 -4.18
N ILE A 99 -8.02 9.00 -4.36
CA ILE A 99 -7.87 8.36 -5.66
C ILE A 99 -9.15 8.49 -6.49
N PHE A 100 -10.30 8.08 -5.95
CA PHE A 100 -11.52 7.92 -6.74
C PHE A 100 -12.46 9.13 -6.75
N GLU A 101 -12.49 9.91 -5.68
CA GLU A 101 -13.43 11.03 -5.54
C GLU A 101 -12.76 12.38 -5.80
N LYS A 102 -11.58 12.63 -5.18
CA LYS A 102 -10.85 13.88 -5.32
C LYS A 102 -10.12 14.00 -6.67
N PHE A 103 -9.24 13.04 -6.95
CA PHE A 103 -8.44 13.04 -8.18
C PHE A 103 -9.14 12.37 -9.36
N LYS A 104 -10.20 11.60 -9.10
CA LYS A 104 -11.03 10.93 -10.11
C LYS A 104 -10.24 10.01 -11.03
N PHE A 105 -9.21 9.34 -10.49
CA PHE A 105 -8.48 8.34 -11.24
C PHE A 105 -9.39 7.18 -11.65
N ASN A 106 -9.11 6.60 -12.81
CA ASN A 106 -9.96 5.60 -13.44
C ASN A 106 -9.94 4.25 -12.74
N LYS A 107 -8.76 3.82 -12.30
CA LYS A 107 -8.56 2.49 -11.72
C LYS A 107 -7.40 2.50 -10.73
N LEU A 108 -7.49 1.65 -9.71
CA LEU A 108 -6.40 1.24 -8.84
C LEU A 108 -6.12 -0.25 -9.04
N ALA A 109 -4.90 -0.60 -9.44
CA ALA A 109 -4.39 -1.97 -9.50
C ALA A 109 -3.31 -2.17 -8.45
N PHE A 110 -3.35 -3.28 -7.74
CA PHE A 110 -2.39 -3.60 -6.68
C PHE A 110 -2.25 -5.11 -6.51
N SER A 111 -1.26 -5.50 -5.72
CA SER A 111 -0.97 -6.91 -5.52
C SER A 111 -0.59 -7.21 -4.08
N VAL A 112 -0.59 -8.49 -3.74
CA VAL A 112 -0.11 -8.98 -2.44
C VAL A 112 0.57 -10.33 -2.62
N VAL A 113 1.65 -10.54 -1.89
CA VAL A 113 2.25 -11.87 -1.75
C VAL A 113 1.28 -12.75 -0.95
N ILE A 114 0.90 -13.90 -1.49
CA ILE A 114 -0.01 -14.84 -0.82
C ILE A 114 0.62 -15.32 0.48
N GLY A 115 -0.17 -15.30 1.55
CA GLY A 115 0.29 -15.58 2.91
C GLY A 115 0.66 -14.33 3.72
N ASN A 116 0.76 -13.16 3.09
CA ASN A 116 0.91 -11.90 3.80
C ASN A 116 -0.38 -11.62 4.63
N PRO A 117 -0.28 -11.31 5.92
CA PRO A 117 -1.46 -11.02 6.76
C PRO A 117 -2.39 -9.93 6.22
N ILE A 118 -1.87 -9.00 5.40
CA ILE A 118 -2.66 -7.93 4.77
C ILE A 118 -3.62 -8.46 3.69
N GLU A 119 -3.38 -9.65 3.13
CA GLU A 119 -4.21 -10.26 2.09
C GLU A 119 -5.69 -10.26 2.47
N LYS A 120 -6.01 -10.67 3.70
CA LYS A 120 -7.40 -10.68 4.21
C LYS A 120 -8.02 -9.28 4.24
N SER A 121 -7.22 -8.24 4.45
CA SER A 121 -7.69 -6.86 4.43
C SER A 121 -7.95 -6.39 3.00
N TYR A 122 -7.11 -6.80 2.05
CA TYR A 122 -7.32 -6.52 0.64
C TYR A 122 -8.54 -7.25 0.08
N ASP A 123 -8.75 -8.53 0.44
CA ASP A 123 -9.97 -9.27 0.06
C ASP A 123 -11.24 -8.57 0.58
N LYS A 124 -11.22 -8.07 1.82
CA LYS A 124 -12.32 -7.26 2.37
C LYS A 124 -12.48 -5.92 1.65
N MET A 125 -11.39 -5.27 1.30
CA MET A 125 -11.39 -3.98 0.62
C MET A 125 -12.03 -4.10 -0.78
N ILE A 126 -11.62 -5.09 -1.58
CA ILE A 126 -12.22 -5.30 -2.90
C ILE A 126 -13.69 -5.70 -2.80
N SER A 127 -14.06 -6.55 -1.84
CA SER A 127 -15.47 -6.90 -1.59
C SER A 127 -16.30 -5.67 -1.24
N LYS A 128 -15.77 -4.78 -0.39
CA LYS A 128 -16.45 -3.55 0.04
C LYS A 128 -16.61 -2.53 -1.10
N TYR A 129 -15.63 -2.41 -1.98
CA TYR A 129 -15.58 -1.35 -3.00
C TYR A 129 -15.81 -1.87 -4.42
N GLY A 130 -16.40 -3.05 -4.57
CA GLY A 130 -16.75 -3.62 -5.87
C GLY A 130 -15.56 -3.99 -6.74
N GLY A 131 -14.40 -4.22 -6.12
CA GLY A 131 -13.21 -4.68 -6.82
C GLY A 131 -13.23 -6.15 -7.14
N ARG A 132 -12.19 -6.64 -7.80
CA ARG A 132 -12.05 -8.05 -8.15
C ARG A 132 -10.60 -8.54 -8.05
N ILE A 133 -10.44 -9.86 -7.92
CA ILE A 133 -9.18 -10.55 -8.15
C ILE A 133 -9.01 -10.69 -9.66
N VAL A 134 -7.88 -10.22 -10.17
CA VAL A 134 -7.54 -10.28 -11.61
C VAL A 134 -6.89 -11.60 -11.95
N GLY A 135 -6.05 -12.12 -11.06
CA GLY A 135 -5.34 -13.37 -11.24
C GLY A 135 -4.31 -13.63 -10.17
N ILE A 136 -3.57 -14.70 -10.34
CA ILE A 136 -2.44 -15.09 -9.48
C ILE A 136 -1.25 -15.38 -10.38
N TYR A 137 -0.10 -14.79 -10.06
CA TYR A 137 1.19 -15.16 -10.62
C TYR A 137 1.84 -16.22 -9.73
N GLU A 138 2.16 -17.39 -10.29
CA GLU A 138 2.80 -18.46 -9.56
C GLU A 138 4.30 -18.19 -9.40
N LYS A 139 4.82 -18.38 -8.18
CA LYS A 139 6.26 -18.22 -7.87
C LYS A 139 6.87 -16.90 -8.37
N GLU A 140 6.11 -15.83 -8.26
CA GLU A 140 6.47 -14.51 -8.83
C GLU A 140 7.58 -13.81 -8.07
N THR A 141 7.64 -14.01 -6.75
CA THR A 141 8.62 -13.32 -5.91
C THR A 141 9.35 -14.27 -4.98
N LYS A 142 10.61 -13.96 -4.70
CA LYS A 142 11.43 -14.65 -3.74
C LYS A 142 11.66 -13.74 -2.53
N LEU A 143 11.41 -14.23 -1.33
CA LEU A 143 11.55 -13.45 -0.11
C LEU A 143 12.86 -13.77 0.62
N ILE A 144 13.11 -13.05 1.70
CA ILE A 144 14.34 -13.17 2.50
C ILE A 144 14.58 -14.58 3.08
N ASP A 145 13.55 -15.40 3.22
CA ASP A 145 13.63 -16.79 3.63
C ASP A 145 14.12 -17.72 2.50
N GLY A 146 14.37 -17.19 1.32
CA GLY A 146 14.83 -17.94 0.14
C GLY A 146 13.74 -18.68 -0.62
N GLU A 147 12.49 -18.61 -0.15
CA GLU A 147 11.35 -19.29 -0.75
C GLU A 147 10.64 -18.44 -1.80
N TYR A 148 10.05 -19.11 -2.81
CA TYR A 148 9.23 -18.47 -3.83
C TYR A 148 7.77 -18.44 -3.40
N TYR A 149 7.12 -17.30 -3.69
CA TYR A 149 5.74 -17.03 -3.31
C TYR A 149 4.91 -16.60 -4.52
N ASP A 150 3.65 -16.99 -4.48
CA ASP A 150 2.66 -16.53 -5.44
C ASP A 150 2.22 -15.09 -5.11
N VAL A 151 1.82 -14.36 -6.14
CA VAL A 151 1.34 -12.98 -6.01
C VAL A 151 -0.08 -12.89 -6.53
N LYS A 152 -1.00 -12.47 -5.66
CA LYS A 152 -2.40 -12.21 -6.00
C LYS A 152 -2.58 -10.78 -6.49
N LEU A 153 -3.27 -10.61 -7.61
CA LEU A 153 -3.51 -9.34 -8.27
C LEU A 153 -4.95 -8.88 -8.07
N TYR A 154 -5.11 -7.61 -7.77
CA TYR A 154 -6.40 -6.97 -7.53
C TYR A 154 -6.60 -5.73 -8.39
N GLU A 155 -7.84 -5.40 -8.66
CA GLU A 155 -8.21 -4.08 -9.19
C GLU A 155 -9.54 -3.58 -8.64
N ILE A 156 -9.64 -2.26 -8.52
CA ILE A 156 -10.88 -1.53 -8.24
C ILE A 156 -10.99 -0.47 -9.32
N THR A 157 -12.11 -0.42 -10.06
CA THR A 157 -12.41 0.66 -10.99
C THR A 157 -13.12 1.79 -10.26
N ARG A 158 -13.00 3.02 -10.77
CA ARG A 158 -13.76 4.16 -10.22
C ARG A 158 -15.27 3.93 -10.29
N GLU A 159 -15.74 3.32 -11.36
CA GLU A 159 -17.15 2.98 -11.53
C GLU A 159 -17.65 2.06 -10.42
N SER A 160 -16.98 0.91 -10.21
CA SER A 160 -17.36 -0.04 -9.15
C SER A 160 -17.27 0.55 -7.75
N TYR A 161 -16.23 1.39 -7.50
CA TYR A 161 -16.10 2.11 -6.25
C TYR A 161 -17.28 3.05 -5.97
N LEU A 162 -17.71 3.84 -6.96
CA LEU A 162 -18.84 4.76 -6.81
C LEU A 162 -20.18 4.02 -6.68
N GLU A 163 -20.35 2.89 -7.37
CA GLU A 163 -21.54 2.05 -7.25
C GLU A 163 -21.65 1.41 -5.86
N SER A 164 -20.55 0.99 -5.28
CA SER A 164 -20.53 0.39 -3.93
C SER A 164 -20.93 1.35 -2.81
N LYS A 165 -21.05 2.63 -3.10
CA LYS A 165 -21.47 3.68 -2.15
C LYS A 165 -22.93 4.07 -2.24
N LYS A 166 -23.65 3.54 -3.21
CA LYS A 166 -25.11 3.74 -3.35
C LYS A 166 -25.89 2.85 -2.39
#